data_d0fa4752471d19fd40541c1a84d24744
#
_entry.id   d0fa4752471d19fd40541c1a84d24744
#
_cell.length_a   1.000
_cell.length_b   1.000
_cell.length_c   1.000
_cell.angle_alpha   90.00
_cell.angle_beta   90.00
_cell.angle_gamma   90.00
#
_symmetry.space_group_name_H-M   'P 1'
#
loop_
_entity.id
_entity.type
_entity.pdbx_description
1 polymer ?
#
loop_
_entity_poly.entity_id
_entity_poly.type
_entity_poly.pdbx_seq_one_letter_code
_entity_poly.pdbx_strand_id
1 'polypeptide(L)'
;QQSTAVLLYSETDYNFKVKMLQGDFPSDFTIESAIKNKAVTPDYGSPTEQTLLQHILRQQLMKEEAKQFIAARREVKQNLLKRMKGFAETDNCRRAYISAYFGKSSLVKPSHCCDNCGIEEPPLVGTIRFGNAFPTKAVPHWEKIVSDLFLL
;
A
#
# COMPACT_ATOMS: atom_id res chain seq x y z
N GLN A 1 -18.13 -21.16 0.97
CA GLN A 1 -17.92 -20.49 2.28
C GLN A 1 -18.13 -19.00 2.11
N GLN A 2 -18.91 -18.40 3.00
CA GLN A 2 -19.07 -16.95 3.07
C GLN A 2 -17.96 -16.37 3.93
N SER A 3 -17.22 -15.40 3.43
CA SER A 3 -16.13 -14.73 4.16
C SER A 3 -16.39 -13.22 4.23
N THR A 4 -15.98 -12.61 5.33
CA THR A 4 -16.09 -11.16 5.55
C THR A 4 -14.70 -10.55 5.56
N ALA A 5 -14.52 -9.48 4.78
CA ALA A 5 -13.30 -8.68 4.80
C ALA A 5 -13.56 -7.41 5.63
N VAL A 6 -12.70 -7.13 6.59
CA VAL A 6 -12.77 -5.95 7.44
C VAL A 6 -11.57 -5.05 7.16
N LEU A 7 -11.84 -3.78 6.87
CA LEU A 7 -10.82 -2.74 6.72
C LEU A 7 -10.79 -1.88 7.98
N LEU A 8 -9.65 -1.88 8.68
CA LEU A 8 -9.39 -0.94 9.76
C LEU A 8 -8.69 0.29 9.18
N TYR A 9 -9.25 1.47 9.44
CA TYR A 9 -8.75 2.73 8.91
C TYR A 9 -8.81 3.82 9.97
N SER A 10 -7.78 4.65 10.03
CA SER A 10 -7.78 5.90 10.78
C SER A 10 -7.10 7.03 9.99
N GLU A 11 -7.51 8.28 10.25
CA GLU A 11 -6.85 9.47 9.66
C GLU A 11 -5.35 9.53 10.04
N THR A 12 -5.00 9.05 11.23
CA THR A 12 -3.60 8.97 11.69
C THR A 12 -2.78 8.04 10.80
N ASP A 13 -3.34 6.87 10.42
CA ASP A 13 -2.66 5.92 9.53
C ASP A 13 -2.44 6.51 8.15
N TYR A 14 -3.45 7.22 7.63
CA TYR A 14 -3.31 7.92 6.35
C TYR A 14 -2.17 8.95 6.40
N ASN A 15 -2.15 9.81 7.42
CA ASN A 15 -1.12 10.83 7.59
C ASN A 15 0.28 10.22 7.77
N PHE A 16 0.38 9.08 8.47
CA PHE A 16 1.61 8.33 8.58
C PHE A 16 2.08 7.81 7.22
N LYS A 17 1.18 7.25 6.41
CA LYS A 17 1.50 6.78 5.05
C LYS A 17 1.91 7.92 4.12
N VAL A 18 1.31 9.11 4.25
CA VAL A 18 1.75 10.30 3.50
C VAL A 18 3.20 10.66 3.83
N LYS A 19 3.57 10.65 5.13
CA LYS A 19 4.94 10.92 5.57
C LYS A 19 5.93 9.86 5.08
N MET A 20 5.57 8.58 5.18
CA MET A 20 6.40 7.48 4.65
C MET A 20 6.64 7.67 3.14
N LEU A 21 5.59 7.99 2.39
CA LEU A 21 5.68 8.20 0.96
C LEU A 21 6.66 9.31 0.58
N GLN A 22 6.75 10.37 1.39
CA GLN A 22 7.71 11.45 1.17
C GLN A 22 9.15 10.97 1.30
N GLY A 23 9.42 10.05 2.23
CA GLY A 23 10.75 9.45 2.46
C GLY A 23 11.14 8.37 1.43
N ASP A 24 10.19 7.90 0.61
CA ASP A 24 10.46 6.87 -0.41
C ASP A 24 11.05 7.41 -1.71
N PHE A 25 11.11 8.73 -1.87
CA PHE A 25 11.60 9.34 -3.10
C PHE A 25 12.90 10.11 -2.89
N PRO A 26 13.86 9.99 -3.82
CA PRO A 26 15.11 10.71 -3.73
C PRO A 26 14.89 12.23 -3.77
N SER A 27 15.73 12.94 -3.02
CA SER A 27 15.83 14.40 -3.11
C SER A 27 16.52 14.82 -4.40
N ASP A 28 16.35 16.09 -4.79
CA ASP A 28 17.04 16.65 -5.95
C ASP A 28 18.56 16.52 -5.79
N PHE A 29 19.08 16.72 -4.59
CA PHE A 29 20.49 16.56 -4.29
C PHE A 29 20.96 15.10 -4.49
N THR A 30 20.16 14.14 -4.04
CA THR A 30 20.48 12.70 -4.22
C THR A 30 20.49 12.31 -5.69
N ILE A 31 19.53 12.81 -6.48
CA ILE A 31 19.46 12.59 -7.92
C ILE A 31 20.71 13.15 -8.62
N GLU A 32 21.06 14.39 -8.32
CA GLU A 32 22.24 15.04 -8.92
C GLU A 32 23.53 14.35 -8.55
N SER A 33 23.67 13.95 -7.28
CA SER A 33 24.83 13.19 -6.81
C SER A 33 24.96 11.84 -7.52
N ALA A 34 23.87 11.09 -7.66
CA ALA A 34 23.86 9.80 -8.35
C ALA A 34 24.24 9.94 -9.81
N ILE A 35 23.70 10.94 -10.52
CA ILE A 35 24.03 11.20 -11.94
C ILE A 35 25.50 11.60 -12.08
N LYS A 36 25.99 12.50 -11.23
CA LYS A 36 27.39 12.97 -11.26
C LYS A 36 28.38 11.83 -11.03
N ASN A 37 28.11 11.02 -10.02
CA ASN A 37 29.00 9.93 -9.62
C ASN A 37 28.79 8.64 -10.44
N LYS A 38 27.74 8.58 -11.27
CA LYS A 38 27.31 7.38 -12.02
C LYS A 38 27.13 6.15 -11.13
N ALA A 39 26.75 6.37 -9.88
CA ALA A 39 26.61 5.32 -8.88
C ALA A 39 25.52 5.66 -7.87
N VAL A 40 24.89 4.61 -7.35
CA VAL A 40 24.00 4.70 -6.17
C VAL A 40 24.81 4.26 -4.96
N THR A 41 24.84 5.07 -3.90
CA THR A 41 25.53 4.71 -2.67
C THR A 41 24.80 3.50 -2.03
N PRO A 42 25.47 2.36 -1.85
CA PRO A 42 24.91 1.25 -1.10
C PRO A 42 24.50 1.69 0.30
N ASP A 43 23.46 1.10 0.84
CA ASP A 43 22.96 1.32 2.20
C ASP A 43 22.47 2.73 2.53
N TYR A 44 22.29 3.60 1.53
CA TYR A 44 21.71 4.92 1.73
C TYR A 44 20.29 4.99 1.15
N GLY A 45 19.33 5.44 1.97
CA GLY A 45 17.94 5.65 1.57
C GLY A 45 17.09 4.37 1.62
N SER A 46 15.82 4.50 1.23
CA SER A 46 14.90 3.37 1.17
C SER A 46 15.20 2.45 -0.03
N PRO A 47 14.79 1.16 0.02
CA PRO A 47 14.88 0.27 -1.14
C PRO A 47 14.18 0.83 -2.38
N THR A 48 13.08 1.55 -2.20
CA THR A 48 12.36 2.23 -3.28
C THR A 48 13.21 3.35 -3.90
N GLU A 49 13.83 4.18 -3.06
CA GLU A 49 14.73 5.24 -3.51
C GLU A 49 15.91 4.69 -4.31
N GLN A 50 16.55 3.65 -3.81
CA GLN A 50 17.66 2.99 -4.50
C GLN A 50 17.23 2.44 -5.87
N THR A 51 16.06 1.79 -5.95
CA THR A 51 15.51 1.27 -7.21
C THR A 51 15.26 2.39 -8.21
N LEU A 52 14.72 3.52 -7.78
CA LEU A 52 14.46 4.68 -8.63
C LEU A 52 15.77 5.30 -9.15
N LEU A 53 16.77 5.45 -8.29
CA LEU A 53 18.09 5.96 -8.69
C LEU A 53 18.80 5.02 -9.67
N GLN A 54 18.73 3.71 -9.45
CA GLN A 54 19.26 2.71 -10.40
C GLN A 54 18.56 2.79 -11.75
N HIS A 55 17.24 3.01 -11.77
CA HIS A 55 16.50 3.19 -13.01
C HIS A 55 16.96 4.44 -13.77
N ILE A 56 17.11 5.57 -13.06
CA ILE A 56 17.63 6.84 -13.64
C ILE A 56 18.98 6.61 -14.30
N LEU A 57 19.91 5.94 -13.62
CA LEU A 57 21.24 5.66 -14.13
C LEU A 57 21.21 4.71 -15.33
N ARG A 58 20.39 3.65 -15.27
CA ARG A 58 20.26 2.67 -16.36
C ARG A 58 19.68 3.30 -17.63
N GLN A 59 18.72 4.21 -17.48
CA GLN A 59 18.11 4.94 -18.59
C GLN A 59 18.94 6.16 -19.03
N GLN A 60 20.05 6.47 -18.34
CA GLN A 60 20.92 7.63 -18.62
C GLN A 60 20.15 8.96 -18.67
N LEU A 61 19.13 9.10 -17.80
CA LEU A 61 18.31 10.31 -17.79
C LEU A 61 19.14 11.53 -17.38
N MET A 62 18.92 12.64 -18.09
CA MET A 62 19.49 13.92 -17.70
C MET A 62 18.79 14.45 -16.43
N LYS A 63 19.43 15.39 -15.74
CA LYS A 63 18.98 15.94 -14.46
C LYS A 63 17.48 16.32 -14.46
N GLU A 64 17.05 17.07 -15.46
CA GLU A 64 15.67 17.57 -15.53
C GLU A 64 14.68 16.44 -15.86
N GLU A 65 15.06 15.52 -16.74
CA GLU A 65 14.26 14.33 -17.06
C GLU A 65 14.08 13.42 -15.83
N ALA A 66 15.17 13.24 -15.06
CA ALA A 66 15.13 12.46 -13.82
C ALA A 66 14.20 13.09 -12.77
N LYS A 67 14.25 14.42 -12.61
CA LYS A 67 13.32 15.14 -11.71
C LYS A 67 11.87 15.01 -12.15
N GLN A 68 11.59 15.17 -13.43
CA GLN A 68 10.24 14.99 -13.98
C GLN A 68 9.74 13.54 -13.79
N PHE A 69 10.60 12.56 -14.03
CA PHE A 69 10.27 11.15 -13.79
C PHE A 69 9.91 10.89 -12.31
N ILE A 70 10.70 11.40 -11.37
CA ILE A 70 10.44 11.25 -9.94
C ILE A 70 9.15 11.98 -9.54
N ALA A 71 8.92 13.19 -10.04
CA ALA A 71 7.70 13.94 -9.78
C ALA A 71 6.44 13.18 -10.25
N ALA A 72 6.48 12.65 -11.47
CA ALA A 72 5.38 11.86 -12.02
C ALA A 72 5.12 10.58 -11.20
N ARG A 73 6.17 9.88 -10.76
CA ARG A 73 6.04 8.69 -9.89
C ARG A 73 5.45 9.04 -8.52
N ARG A 74 5.88 10.15 -7.94
CA ARG A 74 5.34 10.65 -6.66
C ARG A 74 3.85 10.98 -6.78
N GLU A 75 3.45 11.65 -7.85
CA GLU A 75 2.05 11.98 -8.11
C GLU A 75 1.19 10.72 -8.24
N VAL A 76 1.63 9.72 -9.01
CA VAL A 76 0.92 8.43 -9.12
C VAL A 76 0.72 7.79 -7.75
N LYS A 77 1.76 7.72 -6.91
CA LYS A 77 1.65 7.14 -5.56
C LYS A 77 0.73 7.95 -4.65
N GLN A 78 0.79 9.27 -4.72
CA GLN A 78 -0.13 10.14 -3.96
C GLN A 78 -1.58 9.94 -4.39
N ASN A 79 -1.83 9.82 -5.69
CA ASN A 79 -3.17 9.59 -6.22
C ASN A 79 -3.71 8.20 -5.82
N LEU A 80 -2.87 7.16 -5.80
CA LEU A 80 -3.25 5.85 -5.28
C LEU A 80 -3.62 5.91 -3.78
N LEU A 81 -2.83 6.62 -2.99
CA LEU A 81 -3.12 6.79 -1.56
C LEU A 81 -4.43 7.57 -1.32
N LYS A 82 -4.67 8.64 -2.09
CA LYS A 82 -5.95 9.38 -2.05
C LYS A 82 -7.14 8.49 -2.43
N ARG A 83 -6.99 7.63 -3.43
CA ARG A 83 -8.03 6.68 -3.82
C ARG A 83 -8.32 5.65 -2.72
N MET A 84 -7.29 5.16 -2.03
CA MET A 84 -7.47 4.27 -0.87
C MET A 84 -8.21 4.99 0.27
N LYS A 85 -7.86 6.25 0.56
CA LYS A 85 -8.61 7.08 1.50
C LYS A 85 -10.07 7.21 1.08
N GLY A 86 -10.33 7.58 -0.17
CA GLY A 86 -11.68 7.71 -0.71
C GLY A 86 -12.49 6.40 -0.63
N PHE A 87 -11.84 5.25 -0.81
CA PHE A 87 -12.48 3.96 -0.59
C PHE A 87 -12.86 3.72 0.88
N ALA A 88 -11.99 4.10 1.81
CA ALA A 88 -12.24 3.93 3.24
C ALA A 88 -13.35 4.86 3.76
N GLU A 89 -13.47 6.06 3.20
CA GLU A 89 -14.37 7.12 3.65
C GLU A 89 -15.67 7.24 2.82
N THR A 90 -15.83 6.44 1.76
CA THR A 90 -17.02 6.55 0.90
C THR A 90 -18.29 6.10 1.62
N ASP A 91 -19.36 6.87 1.46
CA ASP A 91 -20.73 6.48 1.85
C ASP A 91 -21.43 5.67 0.75
N ASN A 92 -20.82 5.56 -0.43
CA ASN A 92 -21.34 4.79 -1.53
C ASN A 92 -20.96 3.30 -1.41
N CYS A 93 -21.57 2.48 -2.25
CA CYS A 93 -21.28 1.05 -2.31
C CYS A 93 -19.79 0.80 -2.54
N ARG A 94 -19.09 0.19 -1.55
CA ARG A 94 -17.64 -0.11 -1.64
C ARG A 94 -17.30 -1.04 -2.80
N ARG A 95 -18.19 -2.00 -3.10
CA ARG A 95 -17.99 -2.89 -4.25
C ARG A 95 -18.07 -2.14 -5.58
N ALA A 96 -18.99 -1.18 -5.70
CA ALA A 96 -19.08 -0.33 -6.88
C ALA A 96 -17.83 0.55 -7.02
N TYR A 97 -17.34 1.10 -5.91
CA TYR A 97 -16.11 1.89 -5.88
C TYR A 97 -14.90 1.10 -6.42
N ILE A 98 -14.68 -0.12 -5.91
CA ILE A 98 -13.60 -1.00 -6.38
C ILE A 98 -13.79 -1.34 -7.86
N SER A 99 -15.01 -1.66 -8.28
CA SER A 99 -15.27 -2.05 -9.67
C SER A 99 -15.07 -0.91 -10.65
N ALA A 100 -15.46 0.31 -10.28
CA ALA A 100 -15.18 1.51 -11.06
C ALA A 100 -13.67 1.76 -11.21
N TYR A 101 -12.90 1.49 -10.16
CA TYR A 101 -11.43 1.56 -10.22
C TYR A 101 -10.84 0.63 -11.28
N PHE A 102 -11.41 -0.56 -11.47
CA PHE A 102 -10.99 -1.54 -12.49
C PHE A 102 -11.74 -1.39 -13.82
N GLY A 103 -12.43 -0.26 -14.06
CA GLY A 103 -13.11 0.04 -15.31
C GLY A 103 -14.42 -0.74 -15.54
N LYS A 104 -14.99 -1.35 -14.49
CA LYS A 104 -16.28 -2.06 -14.58
C LYS A 104 -17.40 -1.18 -14.04
N SER A 105 -18.30 -0.75 -14.91
CA SER A 105 -19.42 0.17 -14.57
C SER A 105 -20.70 -0.55 -14.14
N SER A 106 -20.87 -1.82 -14.44
CA SER A 106 -22.09 -2.58 -14.13
C SER A 106 -21.77 -3.83 -13.31
N LEU A 107 -22.33 -3.89 -12.12
CA LEU A 107 -22.29 -5.07 -11.27
C LEU A 107 -23.70 -5.43 -10.85
N VAL A 108 -24.04 -6.70 -11.02
CA VAL A 108 -25.17 -7.29 -10.31
C VAL A 108 -24.85 -7.19 -8.81
N LYS A 109 -25.67 -6.43 -8.08
CA LYS A 109 -25.46 -6.20 -6.65
C LYS A 109 -25.97 -7.43 -5.88
N PRO A 110 -25.11 -8.16 -5.16
CA PRO A 110 -25.57 -9.29 -4.35
C PRO A 110 -26.38 -8.78 -3.15
N SER A 111 -27.20 -9.66 -2.57
CA SER A 111 -28.01 -9.35 -1.37
C SER A 111 -27.19 -8.88 -0.17
N HIS A 112 -25.98 -9.45 -0.01
CA HIS A 112 -25.01 -9.06 1.03
C HIS A 112 -23.79 -8.45 0.33
N CYS A 113 -23.80 -7.13 0.11
CA CYS A 113 -22.82 -6.47 -0.72
C CYS A 113 -21.65 -5.86 0.08
N CYS A 114 -21.94 -4.91 0.94
CA CYS A 114 -20.98 -4.23 1.81
C CYS A 114 -21.70 -3.49 2.97
N ASP A 115 -20.95 -2.97 3.92
CA ASP A 115 -21.46 -2.18 5.06
C ASP A 115 -22.41 -1.05 4.61
N ASN A 116 -21.99 -0.21 3.66
CA ASN A 116 -22.85 0.88 3.14
C ASN A 116 -24.11 0.40 2.40
N CYS A 117 -24.24 -0.90 2.14
CA CYS A 117 -25.41 -1.50 1.52
C CYS A 117 -26.30 -2.28 2.49
N GLY A 118 -26.06 -2.13 3.81
CA GLY A 118 -26.87 -2.74 4.85
C GLY A 118 -26.56 -4.21 5.10
N ILE A 119 -25.31 -4.65 4.90
CA ILE A 119 -24.88 -5.89 5.55
C ILE A 119 -24.96 -5.62 7.05
N GLU A 120 -25.81 -6.40 7.74
CA GLU A 120 -25.71 -6.49 9.19
C GLU A 120 -24.28 -6.89 9.52
N GLU A 121 -23.58 -6.05 10.29
CA GLU A 121 -22.27 -6.42 10.79
C GLU A 121 -22.42 -7.80 11.44
N PRO A 122 -21.64 -8.80 11.01
CA PRO A 122 -21.61 -10.03 11.77
C PRO A 122 -21.30 -9.58 13.21
N PRO A 123 -22.08 -9.98 14.20
CA PRO A 123 -21.75 -9.62 15.55
C PRO A 123 -20.27 -9.95 15.68
N LEU A 124 -19.45 -9.02 16.15
CA LEU A 124 -18.08 -9.31 16.58
C LEU A 124 -18.21 -10.29 17.75
N VAL A 125 -18.78 -11.46 17.43
CA VAL A 125 -19.03 -12.57 18.32
C VAL A 125 -17.72 -13.27 18.50
N GLY A 126 -17.18 -12.89 19.48
CA GLY A 126 -16.21 -13.42 20.31
C GLY A 126 -15.61 -12.20 20.97
N THR A 127 -16.08 -11.90 22.15
CA THR A 127 -15.10 -11.53 23.13
C THR A 127 -13.92 -12.42 22.82
N ILE A 128 -12.94 -11.91 22.05
CA ILE A 128 -11.61 -12.49 22.08
C ILE A 128 -11.28 -12.35 23.55
N ARG A 129 -11.69 -13.35 24.33
CA ARG A 129 -11.11 -13.56 25.63
C ARG A 129 -9.68 -13.85 25.27
N PHE A 130 -8.82 -12.83 25.31
CA PHE A 130 -7.41 -13.01 25.53
C PHE A 130 -7.36 -13.71 26.91
N GLY A 131 -7.71 -14.99 26.92
CA GLY A 131 -7.38 -15.85 28.02
C GLY A 131 -5.87 -15.74 28.11
N ASN A 132 -5.36 -15.53 29.30
CA ASN A 132 -3.93 -15.36 29.62
C ASN A 132 -3.08 -16.61 29.28
N ALA A 133 -3.35 -17.23 28.18
CA ALA A 133 -2.60 -18.34 27.63
C ALA A 133 -2.38 -18.06 26.15
N PHE A 134 -1.42 -17.19 25.83
CA PHE A 134 -0.60 -17.46 24.66
C PHE A 134 -0.02 -18.85 24.94
N PRO A 135 -0.36 -19.89 24.15
CA PRO A 135 0.37 -21.12 24.28
C PRO A 135 1.83 -20.80 23.97
N THR A 136 2.68 -20.88 24.96
CA THR A 136 4.15 -20.77 24.84
C THR A 136 4.75 -21.91 23.98
N LYS A 137 3.91 -22.67 23.28
CA LYS A 137 4.32 -23.69 22.32
C LYS A 137 4.34 -23.06 20.94
N ALA A 138 5.56 -22.75 20.50
CA ALA A 138 5.99 -22.63 19.11
C ALA A 138 4.89 -22.11 18.17
N VAL A 139 4.67 -20.80 18.15
CA VAL A 139 4.10 -20.14 16.98
C VAL A 139 5.01 -20.54 15.82
N PRO A 140 4.50 -21.23 14.78
CA PRO A 140 5.33 -21.53 13.61
C PRO A 140 5.93 -20.20 13.19
N HIS A 141 7.25 -20.18 13.04
CA HIS A 141 7.95 -18.95 12.68
C HIS A 141 7.24 -18.38 11.46
N TRP A 142 6.70 -17.15 11.52
CA TRP A 142 5.93 -16.54 10.44
C TRP A 142 6.68 -16.59 9.10
N GLU A 143 8.02 -16.58 9.15
CA GLU A 143 8.93 -16.76 8.02
C GLU A 143 8.72 -18.11 7.31
N LYS A 144 8.46 -19.19 8.05
CA LYS A 144 8.17 -20.50 7.48
C LYS A 144 6.80 -20.51 6.79
N ILE A 145 5.80 -19.85 7.41
CA ILE A 145 4.46 -19.73 6.81
C ILE A 145 4.53 -18.94 5.50
N VAL A 146 5.31 -17.87 5.47
CA VAL A 146 5.52 -17.05 4.26
C VAL A 146 6.29 -17.84 3.20
N SER A 147 7.35 -18.55 3.58
CA SER A 147 8.09 -19.43 2.67
C SER A 147 7.21 -20.51 2.06
N ASP A 148 6.38 -21.18 2.87
CA ASP A 148 5.48 -22.24 2.42
C ASP A 148 4.34 -21.71 1.53
N LEU A 149 3.92 -20.43 1.71
CA LEU A 149 2.88 -19.79 0.90
C LEU A 149 3.40 -19.28 -0.45
N PHE A 150 4.65 -18.90 -0.55
CA PHE A 150 5.21 -18.26 -1.74
C PHE A 150 6.21 -19.12 -2.50
N LEU A 151 6.48 -20.37 -2.06
CA LEU A 151 7.38 -21.31 -2.76
C LEU A 151 8.71 -20.67 -3.19
N LEU A 152 9.33 -19.90 -2.29
CA LEU A 152 10.66 -19.32 -2.48
C LEU A 152 11.74 -20.24 -1.95
#